data_f4646be6a1ad54a4162c269dbdfe5648
#
_entry.id   f4646be6a1ad54a4162c269dbdfe5648
#
_cell.length_a   1.000
_cell.length_b   1.000
_cell.length_c   1.000
_cell.angle_alpha   90.00
_cell.angle_beta   90.00
_cell.angle_gamma   90.00
#
_symmetry.space_group_name_H-M   'P 1'
#
loop_
_entity.id
_entity.type
_entity.pdbx_description
1 polymer ?
#
loop_
_entity_poly.entity_id
_entity_poly.type
_entity_poly.pdbx_seq_one_letter_code
_entity_poly.pdbx_strand_id
1 'polypeptide(L)'
;MQDLFSVAGKVALVTGGTRGIGLMIARGFAEAGAKVYVASRKQEACDATAAELSKRGTCIGFAADLGGEAGCRALAAKLAEAEPRLHVLVNNAGANWGAPLEEHPDAALDKLWNLNVKGPFHLTRALLPRLEAAVRPGDPARVINVGSIDGLHVPSLETWGYAPTKAALHHLTRMLARHLARRGITVNAIAPGPFESKMMAETLRRFGDSIRAGCPLGRIGEPEDMAGIAIYLASRAGAYVTGAVIPVDGGISTTL
;
A
#
# COMPACT_ATOMS: atom_id res chain seq x y z
N MET A 1 -11.91 -6.89 23.89
CA MET A 1 -11.02 -7.29 22.78
C MET A 1 -11.64 -7.01 21.39
N GLN A 2 -12.96 -7.07 21.22
CA GLN A 2 -13.61 -6.82 19.92
C GLN A 2 -13.26 -5.45 19.30
N ASP A 3 -13.07 -4.38 20.09
CA ASP A 3 -12.70 -3.05 19.58
C ASP A 3 -11.21 -2.87 19.24
N LEU A 4 -10.34 -3.82 19.63
CA LEU A 4 -8.90 -3.68 19.46
C LEU A 4 -8.50 -3.67 17.97
N PHE A 5 -9.15 -4.48 17.15
CA PHE A 5 -8.93 -4.62 15.72
C PHE A 5 -9.93 -3.81 14.88
N SER A 6 -10.79 -3.01 15.51
CA SER A 6 -11.78 -2.21 14.78
C SER A 6 -11.12 -1.07 14.01
N VAL A 7 -11.55 -0.91 12.77
CA VAL A 7 -11.29 0.26 11.92
C VAL A 7 -12.58 1.02 11.58
N ALA A 8 -13.69 0.66 12.22
CA ALA A 8 -14.99 1.29 12.01
C ALA A 8 -14.91 2.79 12.30
N GLY A 9 -15.51 3.61 11.41
CA GLY A 9 -15.50 5.06 11.49
C GLY A 9 -14.18 5.75 11.14
N LYS A 10 -13.10 5.01 10.84
CA LYS A 10 -11.85 5.58 10.33
C LYS A 10 -12.02 5.99 8.86
N VAL A 11 -11.34 7.07 8.47
CA VAL A 11 -11.20 7.51 7.07
C VAL A 11 -9.88 6.97 6.56
N ALA A 12 -9.92 6.21 5.47
CA ALA A 12 -8.75 5.62 4.83
C ALA A 12 -8.62 6.06 3.36
N LEU A 13 -7.42 6.41 2.93
CA LEU A 13 -7.08 6.62 1.52
C LEU A 13 -6.18 5.48 1.04
N VAL A 14 -6.60 4.76 0.00
CA VAL A 14 -5.83 3.66 -0.62
C VAL A 14 -5.46 4.03 -2.04
N THR A 15 -4.18 4.30 -2.29
CA THR A 15 -3.68 4.57 -3.64
C THR A 15 -3.48 3.28 -4.43
N GLY A 16 -3.79 3.29 -5.74
CA GLY A 16 -3.83 2.06 -6.53
C GLY A 16 -4.93 1.10 -6.06
N GLY A 17 -5.99 1.61 -5.41
CA GLY A 17 -7.04 0.83 -4.75
C GLY A 17 -8.06 0.16 -5.69
N THR A 18 -7.92 0.33 -7.00
CA THR A 18 -8.90 -0.20 -7.98
C THR A 18 -8.60 -1.62 -8.46
N ARG A 19 -7.51 -2.26 -8.04
CA ARG A 19 -7.14 -3.63 -8.41
C ARG A 19 -6.04 -4.20 -7.51
N GLY A 20 -5.86 -5.54 -7.59
CA GLY A 20 -4.79 -6.26 -6.89
C GLY A 20 -4.75 -5.96 -5.40
N ILE A 21 -3.56 -5.86 -4.84
CA ILE A 21 -3.33 -5.65 -3.40
C ILE A 21 -4.07 -4.42 -2.85
N GLY A 22 -4.06 -3.31 -3.59
CA GLY A 22 -4.79 -2.12 -3.17
C GLY A 22 -6.30 -2.32 -3.06
N LEU A 23 -6.90 -3.09 -3.98
CA LEU A 23 -8.32 -3.44 -3.92
C LEU A 23 -8.62 -4.40 -2.75
N MET A 24 -7.73 -5.37 -2.48
CA MET A 24 -7.86 -6.28 -1.34
C MET A 24 -7.91 -5.51 -0.02
N ILE A 25 -6.99 -4.54 0.16
CA ILE A 25 -6.95 -3.67 1.34
C ILE A 25 -8.20 -2.78 1.41
N ALA A 26 -8.57 -2.13 0.30
CA ALA A 26 -9.73 -1.22 0.25
C ALA A 26 -11.03 -1.95 0.59
N ARG A 27 -11.21 -3.18 0.06
CA ARG A 27 -12.36 -4.05 0.36
C ARG A 27 -12.39 -4.41 1.84
N GLY A 28 -11.29 -4.91 2.39
CA GLY A 28 -11.23 -5.27 3.81
C GLY A 28 -11.54 -4.08 4.73
N PHE A 29 -11.06 -2.89 4.41
CA PHE A 29 -11.39 -1.68 5.18
C PHE A 29 -12.86 -1.29 5.07
N ALA A 30 -13.46 -1.35 3.87
CA ALA A 30 -14.87 -1.02 3.68
C ALA A 30 -15.78 -2.00 4.42
N GLU A 31 -15.51 -3.30 4.31
CA GLU A 31 -16.24 -4.36 5.02
C GLU A 31 -16.08 -4.27 6.55
N ALA A 32 -14.93 -3.78 7.02
CA ALA A 32 -14.67 -3.52 8.45
C ALA A 32 -15.22 -2.16 8.95
N GLY A 33 -16.02 -1.44 8.13
CA GLY A 33 -16.73 -0.22 8.52
C GLY A 33 -15.91 1.07 8.43
N ALA A 34 -14.76 1.08 7.77
CA ALA A 34 -14.05 2.30 7.46
C ALA A 34 -14.68 3.03 6.26
N LYS A 35 -14.58 4.36 6.22
CA LYS A 35 -14.85 5.16 5.04
C LYS A 35 -13.60 5.16 4.16
N VAL A 36 -13.70 4.58 2.97
CA VAL A 36 -12.55 4.35 2.08
C VAL A 36 -12.58 5.31 0.90
N TYR A 37 -11.44 5.93 0.64
CA TYR A 37 -11.15 6.62 -0.60
C TYR A 37 -10.17 5.77 -1.42
N VAL A 38 -10.53 5.44 -2.67
CA VAL A 38 -9.63 4.77 -3.60
C VAL A 38 -9.14 5.76 -4.64
N ALA A 39 -7.84 5.73 -4.95
CA ALA A 39 -7.27 6.58 -5.97
C ALA A 39 -6.56 5.77 -7.05
N SER A 40 -6.79 6.09 -8.32
CA SER A 40 -6.05 5.58 -9.46
C SER A 40 -6.09 6.57 -10.62
N ARG A 41 -5.35 6.29 -11.72
CA ARG A 41 -5.27 7.24 -12.86
C ARG A 41 -6.56 7.39 -13.68
N LYS A 42 -7.42 6.36 -13.69
CA LYS A 42 -8.65 6.33 -14.49
C LYS A 42 -9.85 6.55 -13.60
N GLN A 43 -10.61 7.62 -13.81
CA GLN A 43 -11.82 7.93 -13.04
C GLN A 43 -12.85 6.80 -13.15
N GLU A 44 -13.12 6.28 -14.34
CA GLU A 44 -14.04 5.17 -14.57
C GLU A 44 -13.73 3.94 -13.68
N ALA A 45 -12.44 3.60 -13.54
CA ALA A 45 -12.03 2.48 -12.68
C ALA A 45 -12.24 2.81 -11.19
N CYS A 46 -12.06 4.07 -10.80
CA CYS A 46 -12.34 4.52 -9.44
C CYS A 46 -13.84 4.47 -9.13
N ASP A 47 -14.68 4.93 -10.05
CA ASP A 47 -16.13 4.94 -9.92
C ASP A 47 -16.71 3.51 -9.86
N ALA A 48 -16.25 2.63 -10.75
CA ALA A 48 -16.65 1.22 -10.74
C ALA A 48 -16.28 0.52 -9.43
N THR A 49 -15.06 0.76 -8.92
CA THR A 49 -14.61 0.21 -7.64
C THR A 49 -15.42 0.79 -6.47
N ALA A 50 -15.65 2.11 -6.48
CA ALA A 50 -16.44 2.76 -5.45
C ALA A 50 -17.88 2.21 -5.41
N ALA A 51 -18.51 2.04 -6.57
CA ALA A 51 -19.86 1.45 -6.68
C ALA A 51 -19.92 -0.01 -6.18
N GLU A 52 -18.88 -0.82 -6.48
CA GLU A 52 -18.80 -2.20 -5.98
C GLU A 52 -18.66 -2.23 -4.45
N LEU A 53 -17.66 -1.52 -3.91
CA LEU A 53 -17.37 -1.54 -2.48
C LEU A 53 -18.44 -0.86 -1.65
N SER A 54 -19.18 0.12 -2.21
CA SER A 54 -20.29 0.78 -1.52
C SER A 54 -21.50 -0.13 -1.27
N LYS A 55 -21.53 -1.32 -1.85
CA LYS A 55 -22.51 -2.35 -1.48
C LYS A 55 -22.24 -3.00 -0.11
N ARG A 56 -21.02 -2.82 0.43
CA ARG A 56 -20.55 -3.45 1.67
C ARG A 56 -20.06 -2.45 2.72
N GLY A 57 -19.88 -1.19 2.35
CA GLY A 57 -19.40 -0.12 3.22
C GLY A 57 -19.48 1.22 2.52
N THR A 58 -18.62 2.18 2.87
CA THR A 58 -18.56 3.49 2.22
C THR A 58 -17.26 3.59 1.40
N CYS A 59 -17.38 3.76 0.09
CA CYS A 59 -16.22 3.94 -0.78
C CYS A 59 -16.44 5.08 -1.78
N ILE A 60 -15.41 5.90 -2.00
CA ILE A 60 -15.39 7.03 -2.92
C ILE A 60 -14.16 6.95 -3.81
N GLY A 61 -14.31 7.25 -5.10
CA GLY A 61 -13.24 7.15 -6.09
C GLY A 61 -12.68 8.51 -6.50
N PHE A 62 -11.34 8.65 -6.54
CA PHE A 62 -10.66 9.84 -7.05
C PHE A 62 -9.67 9.48 -8.16
N ALA A 63 -9.73 10.19 -9.28
CA ALA A 63 -8.66 10.10 -10.28
C ALA A 63 -7.45 10.90 -9.81
N ALA A 64 -6.25 10.25 -9.85
CA ALA A 64 -4.98 10.89 -9.54
C ALA A 64 -3.82 10.17 -10.24
N ASP A 65 -2.88 10.94 -10.78
CA ASP A 65 -1.57 10.44 -11.20
C ASP A 65 -0.52 10.80 -10.14
N LEU A 66 0.04 9.79 -9.50
CA LEU A 66 0.99 9.93 -8.40
C LEU A 66 2.46 9.82 -8.86
N GLY A 67 2.71 9.82 -10.16
CA GLY A 67 4.05 9.82 -10.73
C GLY A 67 4.81 11.14 -10.57
N GLY A 68 4.21 12.15 -9.93
CA GLY A 68 4.83 13.44 -9.67
C GLY A 68 4.23 14.17 -8.47
N GLU A 69 4.96 15.17 -7.95
CA GLU A 69 4.53 15.95 -6.78
C GLU A 69 3.20 16.67 -7.01
N ALA A 70 2.97 17.23 -8.21
CA ALA A 70 1.76 17.96 -8.53
C ALA A 70 0.50 17.09 -8.40
N GLY A 71 0.53 15.86 -8.89
CA GLY A 71 -0.57 14.90 -8.76
C GLY A 71 -0.83 14.50 -7.29
N CYS A 72 0.23 14.30 -6.51
CA CYS A 72 0.11 14.04 -5.07
C CYS A 72 -0.53 15.20 -4.33
N ARG A 73 -0.15 16.44 -4.62
CA ARG A 73 -0.76 17.65 -4.04
C ARG A 73 -2.23 17.80 -4.44
N ALA A 74 -2.56 17.56 -5.72
CA ALA A 74 -3.93 17.62 -6.20
C ALA A 74 -4.84 16.59 -5.52
N LEU A 75 -4.37 15.35 -5.34
CA LEU A 75 -5.11 14.33 -4.59
C LEU A 75 -5.30 14.72 -3.13
N ALA A 76 -4.25 15.25 -2.48
CA ALA A 76 -4.32 15.71 -1.10
C ALA A 76 -5.31 16.86 -0.92
N ALA A 77 -5.38 17.80 -1.87
CA ALA A 77 -6.36 18.90 -1.87
C ALA A 77 -7.80 18.37 -2.00
N LYS A 78 -8.07 17.49 -2.97
CA LYS A 78 -9.38 16.84 -3.12
C LYS A 78 -9.84 16.13 -1.84
N LEU A 79 -8.94 15.39 -1.20
CA LEU A 79 -9.26 14.72 0.06
C LEU A 79 -9.52 15.74 1.17
N ALA A 80 -8.75 16.83 1.23
CA ALA A 80 -8.91 17.88 2.25
C ALA A 80 -10.24 18.65 2.14
N GLU A 81 -10.81 18.76 0.94
CA GLU A 81 -12.14 19.31 0.71
C GLU A 81 -13.24 18.36 1.21
N ALA A 82 -13.03 17.05 1.08
CA ALA A 82 -14.00 16.03 1.47
C ALA A 82 -13.93 15.62 2.95
N GLU A 83 -12.73 15.68 3.55
CA GLU A 83 -12.47 15.15 4.89
C GLU A 83 -11.60 16.07 5.73
N PRO A 84 -12.02 16.41 6.94
CA PRO A 84 -11.19 17.18 7.87
C PRO A 84 -10.05 16.35 8.47
N ARG A 85 -10.14 15.03 8.42
CA ARG A 85 -9.21 14.08 9.06
C ARG A 85 -8.94 12.90 8.15
N LEU A 86 -7.70 12.39 8.17
CA LEU A 86 -7.30 11.14 7.54
C LEU A 86 -6.68 10.23 8.59
N HIS A 87 -7.31 9.09 8.88
CA HIS A 87 -6.84 8.15 9.90
C HIS A 87 -5.80 7.19 9.32
N VAL A 88 -5.96 6.78 8.06
CA VAL A 88 -5.08 5.79 7.42
C VAL A 88 -4.75 6.20 5.99
N LEU A 89 -3.46 6.33 5.69
CA LEU A 89 -2.94 6.46 4.33
C LEU A 89 -2.27 5.15 3.91
N VAL A 90 -2.74 4.53 2.82
CA VAL A 90 -2.09 3.38 2.20
C VAL A 90 -1.44 3.80 0.89
N ASN A 91 -0.13 3.89 0.88
CA ASN A 91 0.69 4.11 -0.31
C ASN A 91 0.93 2.77 -1.01
N ASN A 92 -0.02 2.36 -1.86
CA ASN A 92 0.05 1.12 -2.62
C ASN A 92 0.28 1.34 -4.12
N ALA A 93 -0.03 2.51 -4.67
CA ALA A 93 0.23 2.80 -6.08
C ALA A 93 1.70 2.54 -6.42
N GLY A 94 1.94 1.71 -7.42
CA GLY A 94 3.27 1.31 -7.83
C GLY A 94 3.29 0.74 -9.25
N ALA A 95 4.49 0.60 -9.80
CA ALA A 95 4.75 -0.02 -11.09
C ALA A 95 5.93 -0.96 -10.99
N ASN A 96 5.99 -1.89 -11.94
CA ASN A 96 7.13 -2.77 -12.18
C ASN A 96 7.56 -2.64 -13.65
N TRP A 97 8.81 -2.97 -13.91
CA TRP A 97 9.38 -3.11 -15.24
C TRP A 97 10.47 -4.19 -15.20
N GLY A 98 10.42 -5.12 -16.13
CA GLY A 98 11.44 -6.15 -16.31
C GLY A 98 12.00 -6.10 -17.73
N ALA A 99 13.31 -6.17 -17.86
CA ALA A 99 14.04 -6.27 -19.12
C ALA A 99 15.45 -6.80 -18.83
N PRO A 100 16.15 -7.40 -19.82
CA PRO A 100 17.58 -7.70 -19.71
C PRO A 100 18.36 -6.45 -19.30
N LEU A 101 19.47 -6.63 -18.59
CA LEU A 101 20.27 -5.53 -18.04
C LEU A 101 20.66 -4.53 -19.13
N GLU A 102 21.13 -5.05 -20.27
CA GLU A 102 21.61 -4.25 -21.40
C GLU A 102 20.51 -3.47 -22.12
N GLU A 103 19.26 -3.91 -21.97
CA GLU A 103 18.08 -3.32 -22.64
C GLU A 103 17.20 -2.50 -21.71
N HIS A 104 17.59 -2.36 -20.43
CA HIS A 104 16.75 -1.69 -19.46
C HIS A 104 16.74 -0.16 -19.68
N PRO A 105 15.59 0.44 -20.08
CA PRO A 105 15.56 1.86 -20.45
C PRO A 105 15.57 2.77 -19.22
N ASP A 106 16.31 3.87 -19.29
CA ASP A 106 16.41 4.89 -18.23
C ASP A 106 15.04 5.47 -17.85
N ALA A 107 14.18 5.72 -18.82
CA ALA A 107 12.81 6.19 -18.58
C ALA A 107 11.96 5.25 -17.70
N ALA A 108 12.26 3.93 -17.69
CA ALA A 108 11.61 3.00 -16.78
C ALA A 108 12.13 3.17 -15.36
N LEU A 109 13.43 3.40 -15.17
CA LEU A 109 14.01 3.71 -13.86
C LEU A 109 13.36 4.95 -13.26
N ASP A 110 13.34 6.05 -14.02
CA ASP A 110 12.70 7.30 -13.60
C ASP A 110 11.25 7.12 -13.20
N LYS A 111 10.48 6.41 -14.02
CA LYS A 111 9.07 6.12 -13.73
C LYS A 111 8.90 5.33 -12.43
N LEU A 112 9.75 4.34 -12.19
CA LEU A 112 9.70 3.50 -11.00
C LEU A 112 10.08 4.32 -9.75
N TRP A 113 11.15 5.11 -9.79
CA TRP A 113 11.53 5.98 -8.70
C TRP A 113 10.47 7.03 -8.38
N ASN A 114 9.92 7.66 -9.40
CA ASN A 114 8.88 8.67 -9.24
C ASN A 114 7.64 8.09 -8.57
N LEU A 115 7.15 6.92 -9.02
CA LEU A 115 5.91 6.36 -8.50
C LEU A 115 6.11 5.58 -7.21
N ASN A 116 7.17 4.75 -7.10
CA ASN A 116 7.33 3.82 -5.98
C ASN A 116 7.97 4.46 -4.74
N VAL A 117 8.74 5.56 -4.91
CA VAL A 117 9.48 6.20 -3.81
C VAL A 117 9.04 7.65 -3.60
N LYS A 118 9.15 8.50 -4.62
CA LYS A 118 8.81 9.93 -4.50
C LYS A 118 7.31 10.13 -4.28
N GLY A 119 6.45 9.34 -4.94
CA GLY A 119 5.00 9.39 -4.76
C GLY A 119 4.57 9.21 -3.30
N PRO A 120 4.94 8.10 -2.62
CA PRO A 120 4.69 7.91 -1.19
C PRO A 120 5.21 9.05 -0.31
N PHE A 121 6.41 9.57 -0.58
CA PHE A 121 6.97 10.71 0.15
C PHE A 121 6.13 11.99 -0.04
N HIS A 122 5.86 12.38 -1.29
CA HIS A 122 5.11 13.61 -1.59
C HIS A 122 3.67 13.56 -1.07
N LEU A 123 3.00 12.41 -1.24
CA LEU A 123 1.61 12.26 -0.78
C LEU A 123 1.54 12.27 0.75
N THR A 124 2.43 11.54 1.44
CA THR A 124 2.51 11.56 2.91
C THR A 124 2.73 12.99 3.40
N ARG A 125 3.70 13.72 2.82
CA ARG A 125 3.98 15.11 3.17
C ARG A 125 2.77 16.03 2.96
N ALA A 126 2.09 15.91 1.83
CA ALA A 126 0.93 16.75 1.51
C ALA A 126 -0.27 16.48 2.44
N LEU A 127 -0.41 15.25 2.95
CA LEU A 127 -1.51 14.83 3.83
C LEU A 127 -1.19 14.97 5.33
N LEU A 128 0.03 15.40 5.71
CA LEU A 128 0.41 15.53 7.13
C LEU A 128 -0.62 16.30 7.98
N PRO A 129 -1.17 17.46 7.54
CA PRO A 129 -2.15 18.17 8.36
C PRO A 129 -3.43 17.36 8.62
N ARG A 130 -3.86 16.51 7.69
CA ARG A 130 -5.04 15.65 7.83
C ARG A 130 -4.77 14.42 8.70
N LEU A 131 -3.56 13.87 8.62
CA LEU A 131 -3.10 12.78 9.49
C LEU A 131 -2.99 13.27 10.94
N GLU A 132 -2.35 14.42 11.18
CA GLU A 132 -2.25 15.01 12.52
C GLU A 132 -3.61 15.33 13.13
N ALA A 133 -4.55 15.85 12.33
CA ALA A 133 -5.91 16.14 12.80
C ALA A 133 -6.69 14.87 13.22
N ALA A 134 -6.25 13.69 12.79
CA ALA A 134 -6.86 12.42 13.16
C ALA A 134 -6.30 11.80 14.44
N VAL A 135 -5.15 12.27 14.93
CA VAL A 135 -4.46 11.71 16.10
C VAL A 135 -5.31 11.85 17.36
N ARG A 136 -5.38 10.77 18.15
CA ARG A 136 -6.05 10.73 19.45
C ARG A 136 -5.15 10.01 20.47
N PRO A 137 -5.31 10.26 21.78
CA PRO A 137 -4.62 9.49 22.80
C PRO A 137 -4.84 7.98 22.63
N GLY A 138 -3.77 7.21 22.51
CA GLY A 138 -3.80 5.76 22.30
C GLY A 138 -4.23 5.28 20.91
N ASP A 139 -4.54 6.21 19.99
CA ASP A 139 -4.92 5.88 18.61
C ASP A 139 -4.24 6.84 17.61
N PRO A 140 -2.98 6.58 17.22
CA PRO A 140 -2.24 7.40 16.27
C PRO A 140 -2.89 7.35 14.87
N ALA A 141 -2.54 8.28 13.99
CA ALA A 141 -2.78 8.13 12.56
C ALA A 141 -1.76 7.15 11.95
N ARG A 142 -2.08 6.58 10.79
CA ARG A 142 -1.30 5.51 10.16
C ARG A 142 -0.89 5.84 8.74
N VAL A 143 0.36 5.57 8.42
CA VAL A 143 0.86 5.47 7.05
C VAL A 143 1.31 4.03 6.84
N ILE A 144 0.72 3.37 5.85
CA ILE A 144 1.05 2.00 5.46
C ILE A 144 1.62 2.05 4.03
N ASN A 145 2.89 1.74 3.89
CA ASN A 145 3.54 1.66 2.58
C ASN A 145 3.50 0.21 2.08
N VAL A 146 3.07 -0.01 0.84
CA VAL A 146 3.11 -1.34 0.24
C VAL A 146 4.44 -1.51 -0.50
N GLY A 147 5.35 -2.21 0.17
CA GLY A 147 6.65 -2.61 -0.34
C GLY A 147 6.60 -3.82 -1.28
N SER A 148 7.53 -4.74 -1.09
CA SER A 148 7.61 -6.07 -1.71
C SER A 148 8.66 -6.89 -0.97
N ILE A 149 8.55 -8.22 -0.99
CA ILE A 149 9.65 -9.09 -0.58
C ILE A 149 10.90 -8.87 -1.45
N ASP A 150 10.75 -8.45 -2.71
CA ASP A 150 11.87 -8.09 -3.60
C ASP A 150 12.72 -6.91 -3.08
N GLY A 151 12.21 -6.15 -2.11
CA GLY A 151 12.97 -5.15 -1.37
C GLY A 151 13.67 -5.70 -0.12
N LEU A 152 13.49 -6.98 0.22
CA LEU A 152 14.11 -7.67 1.35
C LEU A 152 15.19 -8.65 0.89
N HIS A 153 15.00 -9.29 -0.25
CA HIS A 153 15.96 -10.20 -0.87
C HIS A 153 16.14 -9.86 -2.35
N VAL A 154 17.13 -10.47 -2.98
CA VAL A 154 17.39 -10.30 -4.42
C VAL A 154 16.45 -11.23 -5.20
N PRO A 155 15.54 -10.69 -6.04
CA PRO A 155 14.66 -11.53 -6.87
C PRO A 155 15.44 -12.21 -8.00
N SER A 156 14.93 -13.35 -8.48
CA SER A 156 15.45 -14.02 -9.67
C SER A 156 15.03 -13.35 -10.99
N LEU A 157 14.07 -12.45 -10.94
CA LEU A 157 13.56 -11.73 -12.11
C LEU A 157 14.40 -10.46 -12.38
N GLU A 158 14.60 -10.14 -13.65
CA GLU A 158 15.36 -8.96 -14.09
C GLU A 158 14.54 -7.66 -13.92
N THR A 159 14.26 -7.32 -12.68
CA THR A 159 13.47 -6.15 -12.28
C THR A 159 14.35 -5.07 -11.65
N TRP A 160 15.38 -4.63 -12.39
CA TRP A 160 16.49 -3.78 -11.94
C TRP A 160 16.07 -2.48 -11.25
N GLY A 161 14.97 -1.88 -11.66
CA GLY A 161 14.44 -0.68 -11.02
C GLY A 161 13.44 -0.98 -9.90
N TYR A 162 12.70 -2.09 -9.97
CA TYR A 162 11.64 -2.40 -9.03
C TYR A 162 12.17 -2.77 -7.64
N ALA A 163 13.02 -3.78 -7.55
CA ALA A 163 13.54 -4.24 -6.27
C ALA A 163 14.29 -3.13 -5.50
N PRO A 164 15.20 -2.35 -6.12
CA PRO A 164 15.84 -1.22 -5.44
C PRO A 164 14.85 -0.15 -4.97
N THR A 165 13.79 0.16 -5.76
CA THR A 165 12.77 1.13 -5.30
C THR A 165 11.96 0.62 -4.13
N LYS A 166 11.71 -0.69 -4.04
CA LYS A 166 11.02 -1.29 -2.89
C LYS A 166 11.91 -1.32 -1.63
N ALA A 167 13.20 -1.60 -1.78
CA ALA A 167 14.18 -1.47 -0.70
C ALA A 167 14.28 -0.01 -0.20
N ALA A 168 14.33 0.96 -1.13
CA ALA A 168 14.32 2.37 -0.81
C ALA A 168 13.04 2.79 -0.05
N LEU A 169 11.86 2.28 -0.46
CA LEU A 169 10.60 2.54 0.23
C LEU A 169 10.60 1.94 1.66
N HIS A 170 11.20 0.77 1.86
CA HIS A 170 11.38 0.19 3.21
C HIS A 170 12.25 1.09 4.09
N HIS A 171 13.34 1.63 3.55
CA HIS A 171 14.18 2.55 4.31
C HIS A 171 13.48 3.89 4.58
N LEU A 172 12.79 4.46 3.58
CA LEU A 172 11.97 5.66 3.74
C LEU A 172 10.88 5.47 4.82
N THR A 173 10.28 4.29 4.91
CA THR A 173 9.32 3.92 5.97
C THR A 173 9.94 4.11 7.35
N ARG A 174 11.17 3.62 7.58
CA ARG A 174 11.88 3.76 8.87
C ARG A 174 12.21 5.22 9.17
N MET A 175 12.65 5.98 8.17
CA MET A 175 12.94 7.41 8.33
C MET A 175 11.68 8.19 8.70
N LEU A 176 10.57 7.99 7.98
CA LEU A 176 9.30 8.64 8.28
C LEU A 176 8.77 8.24 9.65
N ALA A 177 8.87 6.96 10.03
CA ALA A 177 8.46 6.47 11.34
C ALA A 177 9.19 7.23 12.46
N ARG A 178 10.52 7.36 12.38
CA ARG A 178 11.32 8.09 13.37
C ARG A 178 10.89 9.55 13.51
N HIS A 179 10.68 10.23 12.38
CA HIS A 179 10.38 11.67 12.38
C HIS A 179 8.92 11.99 12.69
N LEU A 180 7.98 11.09 12.40
CA LEU A 180 6.55 11.34 12.59
C LEU A 180 5.99 10.76 13.90
N ALA A 181 6.74 9.91 14.62
CA ALA A 181 6.28 9.27 15.85
C ALA A 181 5.82 10.29 16.91
N ARG A 182 6.61 11.36 17.15
CA ARG A 182 6.25 12.41 18.10
C ARG A 182 5.08 13.28 17.67
N ARG A 183 4.67 13.18 16.39
CA ARG A 183 3.48 13.82 15.82
C ARG A 183 2.25 12.89 15.90
N GLY A 184 2.38 11.76 16.61
CA GLY A 184 1.31 10.78 16.77
C GLY A 184 0.98 10.00 15.49
N ILE A 185 1.94 9.81 14.58
CA ILE A 185 1.74 9.08 13.32
C ILE A 185 2.68 7.89 13.30
N THR A 186 2.13 6.68 13.13
CA THR A 186 2.93 5.47 12.87
C THR A 186 3.12 5.28 11.37
N VAL A 187 4.28 4.79 10.97
CA VAL A 187 4.60 4.49 9.57
C VAL A 187 5.19 3.10 9.48
N ASN A 188 4.52 2.20 8.74
CA ASN A 188 4.96 0.83 8.57
C ASN A 188 4.90 0.43 7.09
N ALA A 189 5.61 -0.61 6.71
CA ALA A 189 5.52 -1.22 5.40
C ALA A 189 4.98 -2.64 5.50
N ILE A 190 4.12 -3.01 4.55
CA ILE A 190 3.80 -4.40 4.23
C ILE A 190 4.70 -4.79 3.06
N ALA A 191 5.36 -5.95 3.13
CA ALA A 191 6.16 -6.51 2.06
C ALA A 191 5.46 -7.77 1.51
N PRO A 192 4.57 -7.61 0.50
CA PRO A 192 3.86 -8.75 -0.07
C PRO A 192 4.79 -9.70 -0.81
N GLY A 193 4.52 -11.01 -0.70
CA GLY A 193 4.96 -12.03 -1.62
C GLY A 193 4.02 -12.18 -2.82
N PRO A 194 3.90 -13.38 -3.39
CA PRO A 194 3.01 -13.65 -4.52
C PRO A 194 1.54 -13.56 -4.11
N PHE A 195 0.80 -12.67 -4.78
CA PHE A 195 -0.66 -12.54 -4.72
C PHE A 195 -1.23 -12.47 -6.12
N GLU A 196 -2.47 -12.92 -6.32
CA GLU A 196 -3.14 -12.72 -7.59
C GLU A 196 -3.34 -11.23 -7.88
N SER A 197 -2.78 -10.78 -9.00
CA SER A 197 -2.92 -9.41 -9.48
C SER A 197 -2.62 -9.34 -10.97
N LYS A 198 -3.03 -8.24 -11.63
CA LYS A 198 -2.66 -8.02 -13.03
C LYS A 198 -1.14 -7.99 -13.22
N MET A 199 -0.39 -7.52 -12.23
CA MET A 199 1.07 -7.45 -12.26
C MET A 199 1.71 -8.85 -12.24
N MET A 200 1.11 -9.78 -11.50
CA MET A 200 1.59 -11.15 -11.32
C MET A 200 0.97 -12.16 -12.31
N ALA A 201 -0.05 -11.75 -13.08
CA ALA A 201 -0.84 -12.68 -13.90
C ALA A 201 0.03 -13.53 -14.84
N GLU A 202 0.96 -12.92 -15.58
CA GLU A 202 1.85 -13.63 -16.50
C GLU A 202 2.85 -14.53 -15.75
N THR A 203 3.41 -14.03 -14.64
CA THR A 203 4.33 -14.81 -13.79
C THR A 203 3.62 -16.03 -13.19
N LEU A 204 2.40 -15.85 -12.68
CA LEU A 204 1.61 -16.96 -12.13
C LEU A 204 1.15 -17.95 -13.21
N ARG A 205 0.87 -17.46 -14.41
CA ARG A 205 0.55 -18.34 -15.54
C ARG A 205 1.72 -19.25 -15.91
N ARG A 206 2.94 -18.73 -15.89
CA ARG A 206 4.17 -19.48 -16.26
C ARG A 206 4.73 -20.34 -15.14
N PHE A 207 4.71 -19.81 -13.93
CA PHE A 207 5.49 -20.35 -12.80
C PHE A 207 4.63 -20.59 -11.54
N GLY A 208 3.30 -20.51 -11.64
CA GLY A 208 2.42 -20.56 -10.48
C GLY A 208 2.59 -21.81 -9.61
N ASP A 209 2.74 -22.98 -10.22
CA ASP A 209 2.95 -24.24 -9.48
C ASP A 209 4.34 -24.27 -8.81
N SER A 210 5.37 -23.79 -9.49
CA SER A 210 6.71 -23.66 -8.91
C SER A 210 6.75 -22.66 -7.75
N ILE A 211 6.03 -21.54 -7.88
CA ILE A 211 5.91 -20.54 -6.81
C ILE A 211 5.18 -21.12 -5.60
N ARG A 212 4.08 -21.87 -5.80
CA ARG A 212 3.37 -22.54 -4.69
C ARG A 212 4.26 -23.61 -4.02
N ALA A 213 4.95 -24.42 -4.82
CA ALA A 213 5.85 -25.44 -4.31
C ALA A 213 7.05 -24.84 -3.53
N GLY A 214 7.54 -23.68 -3.96
CA GLY A 214 8.61 -22.95 -3.26
C GLY A 214 8.13 -22.11 -2.08
N CYS A 215 6.84 -21.98 -1.85
CA CYS A 215 6.31 -21.27 -0.70
C CYS A 215 6.21 -22.21 0.52
N PRO A 216 6.80 -21.91 1.68
CA PRO A 216 6.68 -22.74 2.88
C PRO A 216 5.26 -23.08 3.29
N LEU A 217 4.29 -22.15 3.11
CA LEU A 217 2.86 -22.41 3.35
C LEU A 217 2.16 -23.13 2.19
N GLY A 218 2.84 -23.48 1.10
CA GLY A 218 2.29 -24.25 -0.03
C GLY A 218 1.25 -23.52 -0.87
N ARG A 219 1.08 -22.21 -0.70
CA ARG A 219 0.08 -21.40 -1.42
C ARG A 219 0.56 -20.00 -1.72
N ILE A 220 -0.10 -19.32 -2.65
CA ILE A 220 -0.01 -17.86 -2.81
C ILE A 220 -0.95 -17.17 -1.81
N GLY A 221 -0.72 -15.87 -1.60
CA GLY A 221 -1.55 -15.06 -0.69
C GLY A 221 -2.96 -14.83 -1.25
N GLU A 222 -3.93 -14.80 -0.36
CA GLU A 222 -5.34 -14.53 -0.60
C GLU A 222 -5.72 -13.11 -0.17
N PRO A 223 -6.85 -12.55 -0.65
CA PRO A 223 -7.27 -11.19 -0.30
C PRO A 223 -7.35 -10.94 1.21
N GLU A 224 -7.77 -11.94 1.98
CA GLU A 224 -7.93 -11.88 3.43
C GLU A 224 -6.58 -11.76 4.15
N ASP A 225 -5.51 -12.37 3.63
CA ASP A 225 -4.16 -12.24 4.19
C ASP A 225 -3.70 -10.78 4.13
N MET A 226 -4.00 -10.10 3.03
CA MET A 226 -3.63 -8.69 2.85
C MET A 226 -4.54 -7.74 3.61
N ALA A 227 -5.84 -8.00 3.64
CA ALA A 227 -6.80 -7.21 4.42
C ALA A 227 -6.49 -7.32 5.92
N GLY A 228 -6.19 -8.53 6.42
CA GLY A 228 -5.90 -8.80 7.83
C GLY A 228 -4.72 -8.00 8.36
N ILE A 229 -3.59 -8.01 7.66
CA ILE A 229 -2.41 -7.23 8.09
C ILE A 229 -2.66 -5.73 7.99
N ALA A 230 -3.39 -5.26 6.96
CA ALA A 230 -3.72 -3.85 6.82
C ALA A 230 -4.66 -3.38 7.95
N ILE A 231 -5.67 -4.17 8.32
CA ILE A 231 -6.56 -3.91 9.46
C ILE A 231 -5.77 -3.90 10.77
N TYR A 232 -4.89 -4.88 11.00
CA TYR A 232 -4.01 -4.89 12.16
C TYR A 232 -3.25 -3.57 12.30
N LEU A 233 -2.53 -3.15 11.27
CA LEU A 233 -1.73 -1.92 11.29
C LEU A 233 -2.60 -0.65 11.42
N ALA A 234 -3.82 -0.65 10.88
CA ALA A 234 -4.75 0.48 10.91
C ALA A 234 -5.52 0.59 12.22
N SER A 235 -5.64 -0.48 12.98
CA SER A 235 -6.41 -0.57 14.23
C SER A 235 -5.60 -0.17 15.45
N ARG A 236 -6.24 -0.20 16.64
CA ARG A 236 -5.55 0.01 17.92
C ARG A 236 -4.56 -1.11 18.25
N ALA A 237 -4.76 -2.31 17.70
CA ALA A 237 -3.81 -3.43 17.86
C ALA A 237 -2.42 -3.10 17.32
N GLY A 238 -2.32 -2.30 16.24
CA GLY A 238 -1.08 -1.83 15.65
C GLY A 238 -0.56 -0.50 16.20
N ALA A 239 -1.18 0.08 17.25
CA ALA A 239 -0.88 1.44 17.72
C ALA A 239 0.58 1.62 18.23
N TYR A 240 1.22 0.54 18.67
CA TYR A 240 2.62 0.58 19.16
C TYR A 240 3.62 0.02 18.15
N VAL A 241 3.20 -0.20 16.90
CA VAL A 241 4.05 -0.67 15.80
C VAL A 241 4.39 0.49 14.88
N THR A 242 5.67 0.83 14.76
CA THR A 242 6.17 1.85 13.83
C THR A 242 7.57 1.53 13.35
N GLY A 243 7.87 1.82 12.08
CA GLY A 243 9.14 1.52 11.43
C GLY A 243 9.31 0.06 11.01
N ALA A 244 8.30 -0.77 11.19
CA ALA A 244 8.34 -2.17 10.78
C ALA A 244 8.19 -2.34 9.26
N VAL A 245 8.86 -3.37 8.74
CA VAL A 245 8.63 -3.92 7.39
C VAL A 245 8.18 -5.36 7.61
N ILE A 246 6.92 -5.65 7.30
CA ILE A 246 6.28 -6.91 7.65
C ILE A 246 6.08 -7.73 6.39
N PRO A 247 6.81 -8.85 6.20
CA PRO A 247 6.57 -9.78 5.11
C PRO A 247 5.18 -10.43 5.26
N VAL A 248 4.46 -10.53 4.13
CA VAL A 248 3.21 -11.28 4.00
C VAL A 248 3.36 -12.14 2.76
N ASP A 249 4.05 -13.27 2.90
CA ASP A 249 4.62 -14.01 1.78
C ASP A 249 4.64 -15.54 1.97
N GLY A 250 4.00 -16.02 3.03
CA GLY A 250 3.99 -17.46 3.34
C GLY A 250 5.34 -18.03 3.76
N GLY A 251 6.28 -17.17 4.18
CA GLY A 251 7.62 -17.55 4.66
C GLY A 251 8.73 -17.46 3.60
N ILE A 252 8.42 -17.08 2.37
CA ILE A 252 9.39 -17.07 1.25
C ILE A 252 10.64 -16.23 1.58
N SER A 253 10.50 -15.03 2.13
CA SER A 253 11.65 -14.14 2.37
C SER A 253 12.31 -14.31 3.72
N THR A 254 11.76 -15.12 4.61
CA THR A 254 12.21 -15.21 6.01
C THR A 254 12.70 -16.59 6.42
N THR A 255 12.37 -17.63 5.67
CA THR A 255 12.71 -19.03 6.02
C THR A 255 13.44 -19.81 4.92
N LEU A 256 13.69 -19.18 3.76
CA LEU A 256 14.42 -19.78 2.63
C LEU A 256 15.74 -19.07 2.38
#